data_45de3a3520cef3f11bb9b2d5dff0fe68
#
_entry.id   45de3a3520cef3f11bb9b2d5dff0fe68
#
_cell.length_a   1.000
_cell.length_b   1.000
_cell.length_c   1.000
_cell.angle_alpha   90.00
_cell.angle_beta   90.00
_cell.angle_gamma   90.00
#
_symmetry.space_group_name_H-M   'P 1'
#
loop_
_entity.id
_entity.type
_entity.pdbx_description
1 polymer ?
#
loop_
_entity_poly.entity_id
_entity_poly.type
_entity_poly.pdbx_seq_one_letter_code
_entity_poly.pdbx_strand_id
1 'polypeptide(L)'
;MVSIFVIYSASPSAFGYGAPPANNSANNYTVEISANHESYLLGESVIFTGSVNKYDEDRSLRITIFDSSKNLISTKKISVDTYGKFSYTVELNEKFSDGKFIVKAQYGNSKSTVNTSSFLIVSGNSSTMESSNEIPVWIKNNAGWWADGSIDDSSFVQGIQFLVQEGFMKITN
;
A
#
# COMPACT_ATOMS: atom_id res chain seq x y z
N MET A 1 -52.48 -67.66 -31.22
CA MET A 1 -52.56 -66.22 -30.89
C MET A 1 -51.36 -65.87 -30.06
N VAL A 2 -50.39 -65.15 -30.63
CA VAL A 2 -49.21 -64.69 -29.91
C VAL A 2 -49.40 -63.23 -29.66
N SER A 3 -49.52 -62.82 -28.36
CA SER A 3 -49.63 -61.45 -27.98
C SER A 3 -48.22 -60.88 -27.84
N ILE A 4 -47.89 -59.87 -28.64
CA ILE A 4 -46.65 -59.09 -28.54
C ILE A 4 -46.86 -57.92 -27.58
N PHE A 5 -46.16 -57.94 -26.42
CA PHE A 5 -46.09 -56.81 -25.51
C PHE A 5 -45.02 -55.87 -25.99
N VAL A 6 -45.37 -54.65 -26.41
CA VAL A 6 -44.44 -53.56 -26.72
C VAL A 6 -44.22 -52.77 -25.43
N ILE A 7 -43.02 -52.84 -24.89
CA ILE A 7 -42.59 -52.01 -23.73
C ILE A 7 -42.09 -50.72 -24.25
N TYR A 8 -42.78 -49.59 -24.01
CA TYR A 8 -42.30 -48.25 -24.21
C TYR A 8 -41.40 -47.88 -23.02
N SER A 9 -40.12 -47.79 -23.23
CA SER A 9 -39.18 -47.17 -22.28
C SER A 9 -39.20 -45.66 -22.46
N ALA A 10 -39.84 -44.96 -21.54
CA ALA A 10 -39.73 -43.53 -21.45
C ALA A 10 -38.36 -43.17 -20.85
N SER A 11 -37.47 -42.59 -21.64
CA SER A 11 -36.24 -42.00 -21.15
C SER A 11 -36.56 -40.75 -20.34
N PRO A 12 -36.09 -40.61 -19.09
CA PRO A 12 -36.24 -39.36 -18.37
C PRO A 12 -35.38 -38.30 -19.05
N SER A 13 -36.01 -37.22 -19.50
CA SER A 13 -35.31 -36.00 -19.94
C SER A 13 -34.51 -35.44 -18.77
N ALA A 14 -33.21 -35.60 -18.78
CA ALA A 14 -32.33 -34.90 -17.86
C ALA A 14 -32.45 -33.39 -18.15
N PHE A 15 -33.15 -32.68 -17.30
CA PHE A 15 -33.07 -31.24 -17.26
C PHE A 15 -31.63 -30.91 -16.87
N GLY A 16 -30.80 -30.56 -17.87
CA GLY A 16 -29.49 -29.98 -17.63
C GLY A 16 -29.69 -28.70 -16.84
N TYR A 17 -29.34 -28.73 -15.56
CA TYR A 17 -29.04 -27.50 -14.83
C TYR A 17 -27.90 -26.84 -15.57
N GLY A 18 -28.20 -25.82 -16.37
CA GLY A 18 -27.20 -24.94 -16.93
C GLY A 18 -26.37 -24.44 -15.76
N ALA A 19 -25.08 -24.67 -15.82
CA ALA A 19 -24.15 -24.04 -14.86
C ALA A 19 -24.51 -22.54 -14.76
N PRO A 20 -24.60 -21.98 -13.55
CA PRO A 20 -24.87 -20.56 -13.42
C PRO A 20 -23.85 -19.84 -14.28
N PRO A 21 -24.23 -18.77 -15.01
CA PRO A 21 -23.30 -18.03 -15.83
C PRO A 21 -22.12 -17.66 -14.94
N ALA A 22 -20.92 -18.07 -15.36
CA ALA A 22 -19.71 -17.63 -14.70
C ALA A 22 -19.74 -16.11 -14.74
N ASN A 23 -20.01 -15.49 -13.59
CA ASN A 23 -19.85 -14.04 -13.42
C ASN A 23 -18.37 -13.73 -13.53
N ASN A 24 -17.84 -13.79 -14.73
CA ASN A 24 -16.56 -13.22 -15.11
C ASN A 24 -16.68 -11.69 -15.21
N SER A 25 -17.28 -11.06 -14.22
CA SER A 25 -17.00 -9.67 -13.91
C SER A 25 -15.60 -9.66 -13.31
N ALA A 26 -14.58 -9.90 -14.14
CA ALA A 26 -13.23 -9.58 -13.75
C ALA A 26 -13.28 -8.15 -13.21
N ASN A 27 -12.93 -7.97 -11.94
CA ASN A 27 -12.88 -6.66 -11.36
C ASN A 27 -11.71 -5.90 -12.02
N ASN A 28 -12.00 -5.23 -13.14
CA ASN A 28 -11.02 -4.51 -13.95
C ASN A 28 -10.58 -3.19 -13.34
N TYR A 29 -10.90 -2.95 -12.07
CA TYR A 29 -10.44 -1.77 -11.35
C TYR A 29 -9.08 -2.04 -10.71
N THR A 30 -8.17 -1.10 -10.88
CA THR A 30 -6.88 -1.07 -10.20
C THR A 30 -6.71 0.25 -9.48
N VAL A 31 -5.92 0.25 -8.41
CA VAL A 31 -5.53 1.45 -7.67
C VAL A 31 -4.03 1.44 -7.49
N GLU A 32 -3.40 2.59 -7.65
CA GLU A 32 -1.99 2.84 -7.38
C GLU A 32 -1.88 3.91 -6.32
N ILE A 33 -0.89 3.79 -5.43
CA ILE A 33 -0.62 4.76 -4.38
C ILE A 33 0.89 4.82 -4.12
N SER A 34 1.39 6.03 -3.92
CA SER A 34 2.77 6.29 -3.49
C SER A 34 2.81 7.44 -2.49
N ALA A 35 3.80 7.44 -1.62
CA ALA A 35 4.16 8.58 -0.79
C ALA A 35 5.12 9.48 -1.56
N ASN A 36 5.13 10.79 -1.25
CA ASN A 36 6.03 11.76 -1.88
C ASN A 36 7.51 11.60 -1.46
N HIS A 37 7.75 10.98 -0.31
CA HIS A 37 9.08 10.60 0.17
C HIS A 37 9.03 9.21 0.81
N GLU A 38 10.19 8.58 0.99
CA GLU A 38 10.31 7.28 1.65
C GLU A 38 10.42 7.40 3.17
N SER A 39 10.99 8.52 3.66
CA SER A 39 11.18 8.79 5.09
C SER A 39 10.78 10.21 5.47
N TYR A 40 10.38 10.38 6.73
CA TYR A 40 9.84 11.61 7.30
C TYR A 40 10.29 11.77 8.75
N LEU A 41 10.24 12.99 9.25
CA LEU A 41 10.35 13.31 10.67
C LEU A 41 8.95 13.41 11.31
N LEU A 42 8.86 13.14 12.62
CA LEU A 42 7.64 13.49 13.36
C LEU A 42 7.36 15.00 13.25
N GLY A 43 6.10 15.34 13.01
CA GLY A 43 5.66 16.72 12.76
C GLY A 43 5.62 17.11 11.30
N GLU A 44 6.22 16.33 10.39
CA GLU A 44 6.08 16.53 8.95
C GLU A 44 4.75 16.01 8.41
N SER A 45 4.51 16.25 7.14
CA SER A 45 3.32 15.76 6.43
C SER A 45 3.71 14.82 5.31
N VAL A 46 3.09 13.66 5.28
CA VAL A 46 3.15 12.73 4.14
C VAL A 46 2.07 13.09 3.15
N ILE A 47 2.43 13.22 1.87
CA ILE A 47 1.48 13.40 0.78
C ILE A 47 1.41 12.10 0.00
N PHE A 48 0.27 11.41 0.12
CA PHE A 48 -0.04 10.26 -0.72
C PHE A 48 -0.71 10.70 -2.01
N THR A 49 -0.16 10.28 -3.14
CA THR A 49 -0.75 10.50 -4.46
C THR A 49 -0.99 9.16 -5.13
N GLY A 50 -1.91 9.14 -6.07
CA GLY A 50 -2.17 7.92 -6.80
C GLY A 50 -3.26 8.06 -7.84
N SER A 51 -3.63 6.91 -8.40
CA SER A 51 -4.66 6.85 -9.42
C SER A 51 -5.45 5.56 -9.38
N VAL A 52 -6.67 5.63 -9.90
CA VAL A 52 -7.45 4.47 -10.30
C VAL A 52 -7.48 4.42 -11.82
N ASN A 53 -7.44 3.23 -12.39
CA ASN A 53 -7.46 3.08 -13.85
C ASN A 53 -8.80 3.48 -14.49
N LYS A 54 -9.87 3.49 -13.70
CA LYS A 54 -11.21 3.83 -14.14
C LYS A 54 -11.97 4.50 -13.00
N TYR A 55 -12.45 5.72 -13.24
CA TYR A 55 -13.33 6.43 -12.31
C TYR A 55 -14.72 5.81 -12.30
N ASP A 56 -15.32 5.74 -11.11
CA ASP A 56 -16.67 5.25 -10.88
C ASP A 56 -17.24 6.00 -9.68
N GLU A 57 -18.32 6.74 -9.87
CA GLU A 57 -18.94 7.61 -8.85
C GLU A 57 -19.53 6.83 -7.67
N ASP A 58 -19.91 5.57 -7.88
CA ASP A 58 -20.43 4.70 -6.83
C ASP A 58 -19.31 4.07 -5.98
N ARG A 59 -18.05 4.29 -6.33
CA ARG A 59 -16.90 3.75 -5.61
C ARG A 59 -16.21 4.82 -4.77
N SER A 60 -15.93 4.45 -3.54
CA SER A 60 -15.11 5.28 -2.65
C SER A 60 -13.70 4.70 -2.52
N LEU A 61 -12.71 5.59 -2.47
CA LEU A 61 -11.34 5.24 -2.13
C LEU A 61 -11.17 5.32 -0.61
N ARG A 62 -10.68 4.25 -0.02
CA ARG A 62 -10.31 4.20 1.40
C ARG A 62 -8.80 4.06 1.52
N ILE A 63 -8.19 4.96 2.27
CA ILE A 63 -6.79 4.86 2.68
C ILE A 63 -6.74 4.45 4.14
N THR A 64 -5.94 3.44 4.42
CA THR A 64 -5.75 2.88 5.77
C THR A 64 -4.26 2.79 6.05
N ILE A 65 -3.82 3.29 7.21
CA ILE A 65 -2.42 3.29 7.64
C ILE A 65 -2.28 2.35 8.82
N PHE A 66 -1.28 1.49 8.77
CA PHE A 66 -0.90 0.54 9.81
C PHE A 66 0.53 0.77 10.24
N ASP A 67 0.84 0.48 11.48
CA ASP A 67 2.22 0.35 11.96
C ASP A 67 2.86 -1.00 11.55
N SER A 68 4.12 -1.20 11.88
CA SER A 68 4.86 -2.44 11.62
C SER A 68 4.26 -3.66 12.32
N SER A 69 3.58 -3.47 13.45
CA SER A 69 2.87 -4.51 14.20
C SER A 69 1.46 -4.78 13.65
N LYS A 70 1.08 -4.14 12.53
CA LYS A 70 -0.24 -4.22 11.90
C LYS A 70 -1.38 -3.60 12.71
N ASN A 71 -1.08 -2.73 13.67
CA ASN A 71 -2.10 -1.96 14.36
C ASN A 71 -2.63 -0.87 13.43
N LEU A 72 -3.94 -0.64 13.49
CA LEU A 72 -4.60 0.42 12.74
C LEU A 72 -4.29 1.78 13.36
N ILE A 73 -3.64 2.66 12.60
CA ILE A 73 -3.33 4.03 13.01
C ILE A 73 -4.41 5.00 12.52
N SER A 74 -4.78 4.88 11.25
CA SER A 74 -5.75 5.79 10.63
C SER A 74 -6.49 5.11 9.48
N THR A 75 -7.74 5.51 9.27
CA THR A 75 -8.49 5.17 8.06
C THR A 75 -9.31 6.37 7.61
N LYS A 76 -9.29 6.66 6.31
CA LYS A 76 -10.00 7.79 5.71
C LYS A 76 -10.60 7.39 4.36
N LYS A 77 -11.83 7.83 4.11
CA LYS A 77 -12.39 7.86 2.76
C LYS A 77 -11.98 9.18 2.11
N ILE A 78 -11.51 9.12 0.88
CA ILE A 78 -11.12 10.29 0.09
C ILE A 78 -11.80 10.24 -1.27
N SER A 79 -11.95 11.41 -1.87
CA SER A 79 -12.49 11.55 -3.20
C SER A 79 -11.44 11.24 -4.26
N VAL A 80 -11.89 10.62 -5.33
CA VAL A 80 -11.14 10.45 -6.58
C VAL A 80 -11.75 11.43 -7.58
N ASP A 81 -10.94 12.14 -8.33
CA ASP A 81 -11.44 13.02 -9.37
C ASP A 81 -11.92 12.24 -10.61
N THR A 82 -12.56 12.92 -11.54
CA THR A 82 -13.12 12.31 -12.76
C THR A 82 -12.04 11.75 -13.70
N TYR A 83 -10.77 12.15 -13.51
CA TYR A 83 -9.61 11.62 -14.24
C TYR A 83 -8.98 10.42 -13.51
N GLY A 84 -9.58 9.97 -12.41
CA GLY A 84 -9.09 8.85 -11.63
C GLY A 84 -7.90 9.20 -10.73
N LYS A 85 -7.61 10.49 -10.47
CA LYS A 85 -6.50 10.90 -9.61
C LYS A 85 -6.96 11.23 -8.20
N PHE A 86 -6.06 11.08 -7.24
CA PHE A 86 -6.29 11.48 -5.87
C PHE A 86 -5.02 11.96 -5.18
N SER A 87 -5.21 12.77 -4.15
CA SER A 87 -4.17 13.21 -3.23
C SER A 87 -4.71 13.21 -1.81
N TYR A 88 -3.89 12.80 -0.86
CA TYR A 88 -4.25 12.79 0.55
C TYR A 88 -3.04 13.12 1.42
N THR A 89 -3.17 14.16 2.24
CA THR A 89 -2.11 14.60 3.16
C THR A 89 -2.41 14.11 4.57
N VAL A 90 -1.39 13.60 5.23
CA VAL A 90 -1.42 13.12 6.62
C VAL A 90 -0.35 13.84 7.42
N GLU A 91 -0.74 14.49 8.51
CA GLU A 91 0.21 15.05 9.48
C GLU A 91 0.69 13.95 10.43
N LEU A 92 2.01 13.84 10.56
CA LEU A 92 2.67 12.86 11.43
C LEU A 92 2.76 13.39 12.86
N ASN A 93 1.62 13.42 13.53
CA ASN A 93 1.47 13.89 14.91
C ASN A 93 1.76 12.76 15.92
N GLU A 94 1.43 12.99 17.19
CA GLU A 94 1.63 12.07 18.31
C GLU A 94 1.01 10.67 18.18
N LYS A 95 0.14 10.44 17.18
CA LYS A 95 -0.40 9.10 16.88
C LYS A 95 0.60 8.22 16.15
N PHE A 96 1.66 8.82 15.66
CA PHE A 96 2.74 8.14 14.95
C PHE A 96 3.96 8.06 15.86
N SER A 97 4.72 7.00 15.71
CA SER A 97 6.01 6.80 16.37
C SER A 97 7.07 6.51 15.31
N ASP A 98 8.31 6.45 15.72
CA ASP A 98 9.37 5.99 14.84
C ASP A 98 9.10 4.60 14.33
N GLY A 99 9.45 4.35 13.09
CA GLY A 99 9.32 3.04 12.47
C GLY A 99 8.66 3.06 11.11
N LYS A 100 8.48 1.87 10.57
CA LYS A 100 7.86 1.64 9.27
C LYS A 100 6.34 1.61 9.37
N PHE A 101 5.69 2.31 8.46
CA PHE A 101 4.24 2.32 8.31
C PHE A 101 3.86 1.77 6.94
N ILE A 102 2.74 1.06 6.89
CA ILE A 102 2.16 0.52 5.67
C ILE A 102 0.89 1.29 5.39
N VAL A 103 0.77 1.84 4.20
CA VAL A 103 -0.45 2.48 3.71
C VAL A 103 -1.12 1.56 2.70
N LYS A 104 -2.41 1.35 2.89
CA LYS A 104 -3.26 0.54 2.03
C LYS A 104 -4.32 1.42 1.38
N ALA A 105 -4.34 1.45 0.06
CA ALA A 105 -5.41 2.05 -0.73
C ALA A 105 -6.37 0.95 -1.20
N GLN A 106 -7.67 1.15 -1.02
CA GLN A 106 -8.73 0.25 -1.47
C GLN A 106 -9.82 1.04 -2.19
N TYR A 107 -10.05 0.74 -3.47
CA TYR A 107 -11.07 1.38 -4.29
C TYR A 107 -12.31 0.50 -4.41
N GLY A 108 -13.41 0.94 -3.79
CA GLY A 108 -14.63 0.14 -3.63
C GLY A 108 -14.49 -0.94 -2.55
N ASN A 109 -15.33 -1.96 -2.63
CA ASN A 109 -15.42 -3.02 -1.60
C ASN A 109 -14.67 -4.30 -1.97
N SER A 110 -14.13 -4.40 -3.18
CA SER A 110 -13.42 -5.60 -3.63
C SER A 110 -12.03 -5.71 -3.01
N LYS A 111 -11.69 -6.90 -2.54
CA LYS A 111 -10.34 -7.22 -2.04
C LYS A 111 -9.29 -7.26 -3.15
N SER A 112 -9.70 -7.37 -4.41
CA SER A 112 -8.80 -7.39 -5.57
C SER A 112 -8.40 -5.98 -6.04
N THR A 113 -9.09 -4.93 -5.57
CA THR A 113 -8.76 -3.53 -5.89
C THR A 113 -8.08 -2.87 -4.71
N VAL A 114 -6.91 -3.37 -4.40
CA VAL A 114 -6.08 -2.93 -3.27
C VAL A 114 -4.64 -2.79 -3.75
N ASN A 115 -4.00 -1.71 -3.33
CA ASN A 115 -2.56 -1.51 -3.45
C ASN A 115 -1.99 -1.04 -2.12
N THR A 116 -0.72 -1.31 -1.89
CA THR A 116 -0.01 -0.92 -0.68
C THR A 116 1.28 -0.19 -1.02
N SER A 117 1.60 0.80 -0.22
CA SER A 117 2.89 1.48 -0.20
C SER A 117 3.40 1.52 1.24
N SER A 118 4.61 1.96 1.46
CA SER A 118 5.14 2.11 2.82
C SER A 118 5.97 3.38 2.92
N PHE A 119 6.11 3.88 4.14
CA PHE A 119 6.97 5.00 4.48
C PHE A 119 7.57 4.79 5.87
N LEU A 120 8.59 5.56 6.17
CA LEU A 120 9.36 5.45 7.38
C LEU A 120 9.26 6.75 8.17
N ILE A 121 9.09 6.65 9.48
CA ILE A 121 9.24 7.80 10.36
C ILE A 121 10.52 7.60 11.16
N VAL A 122 11.36 8.61 11.15
CA VAL A 122 12.63 8.64 11.88
C VAL A 122 12.57 9.75 12.92
N SER A 123 13.11 9.49 14.13
CA SER A 123 13.24 10.55 15.14
C SER A 123 14.23 11.58 14.67
N GLY A 124 13.72 12.74 14.27
CA GLY A 124 14.53 13.94 14.23
C GLY A 124 14.74 14.41 15.64
N ASN A 125 15.85 14.07 16.27
CA ASN A 125 16.34 14.91 17.32
C ASN A 125 16.69 16.23 16.64
N SER A 126 15.83 17.24 16.77
CA SER A 126 16.16 18.64 16.52
C SER A 126 17.20 19.07 17.56
N SER A 127 18.36 18.49 17.47
CA SER A 127 19.55 19.05 18.06
C SER A 127 20.03 20.09 17.05
N THR A 128 19.77 21.38 17.36
CA THR A 128 20.62 22.49 16.94
C THR A 128 21.95 21.97 16.40
N MET A 129 22.33 22.46 15.21
CA MET A 129 23.64 22.23 14.61
C MET A 129 24.74 22.65 15.60
N GLU A 130 25.04 21.81 16.55
CA GLU A 130 26.33 21.77 17.20
C GLU A 130 27.08 20.63 16.53
N SER A 131 28.25 20.94 16.02
CA SER A 131 29.20 20.04 15.38
C SER A 131 29.69 18.98 16.37
N SER A 132 28.81 18.01 16.66
CA SER A 132 29.18 16.76 17.31
C SER A 132 29.39 15.72 16.23
N ASN A 133 30.56 15.06 16.24
CA ASN A 133 30.89 13.90 15.39
C ASN A 133 29.99 12.68 15.69
N GLU A 134 28.80 12.88 16.22
CA GLU A 134 27.90 11.82 16.59
C GLU A 134 27.02 11.44 15.38
N ILE A 135 27.07 10.18 15.01
CA ILE A 135 26.25 9.64 13.92
C ILE A 135 24.76 9.77 14.30
N PRO A 136 23.96 10.53 13.53
CA PRO A 136 22.54 10.68 13.79
C PRO A 136 21.83 9.34 13.99
N VAL A 137 20.83 9.31 14.87
CA VAL A 137 20.12 8.07 15.23
C VAL A 137 19.44 7.43 14.03
N TRP A 138 18.93 8.23 13.10
CA TRP A 138 18.30 7.72 11.88
C TRP A 138 19.25 6.93 10.97
N ILE A 139 20.55 7.27 10.95
CA ILE A 139 21.57 6.51 10.21
C ILE A 139 21.78 5.15 10.86
N LYS A 140 21.83 5.11 12.20
CA LYS A 140 21.94 3.86 12.96
C LYS A 140 20.72 2.97 12.71
N ASN A 141 19.53 3.57 12.63
CA ASN A 141 18.29 2.85 12.34
C ASN A 141 18.27 2.31 10.90
N ASN A 142 18.67 3.11 9.90
CA ASN A 142 18.77 2.66 8.51
C ASN A 142 19.70 1.45 8.37
N ALA A 143 20.83 1.46 9.04
CA ALA A 143 21.75 0.33 9.05
C ALA A 143 21.12 -0.92 9.73
N GLY A 144 20.35 -0.74 10.81
CA GLY A 144 19.61 -1.81 11.47
C GLY A 144 18.54 -2.40 10.56
N TRP A 145 17.72 -1.58 9.92
CA TRP A 145 16.66 -2.03 9.02
C TRP A 145 17.17 -2.70 7.74
N TRP A 146 18.31 -2.26 7.23
CA TRP A 146 18.98 -2.94 6.15
C TRP A 146 19.49 -4.31 6.59
N ALA A 147 20.12 -4.40 7.78
CA ALA A 147 20.66 -5.65 8.31
C ALA A 147 19.59 -6.70 8.61
N ASP A 148 18.37 -6.28 9.00
CA ASP A 148 17.22 -7.16 9.26
C ASP A 148 16.34 -7.40 8.02
N GLY A 149 16.69 -6.82 6.86
CA GLY A 149 15.95 -6.95 5.60
C GLY A 149 14.66 -6.11 5.52
N SER A 150 14.46 -5.16 6.42
CA SER A 150 13.30 -4.27 6.42
C SER A 150 13.34 -3.22 5.31
N ILE A 151 14.54 -2.88 4.82
CA ILE A 151 14.77 -2.05 3.64
C ILE A 151 15.70 -2.78 2.67
N ASP A 152 15.55 -2.48 1.38
CA ASP A 152 16.41 -3.04 0.33
C ASP A 152 17.74 -2.28 0.20
N ASP A 153 18.68 -2.87 -0.56
CA ASP A 153 20.01 -2.30 -0.81
C ASP A 153 19.93 -0.91 -1.45
N SER A 154 18.96 -0.68 -2.34
CA SER A 154 18.83 0.60 -3.05
C SER A 154 18.42 1.72 -2.11
N SER A 155 17.47 1.45 -1.22
CA SER A 155 17.02 2.38 -0.19
C SER A 155 18.13 2.71 0.81
N PHE A 156 18.94 1.72 1.19
CA PHE A 156 20.10 1.93 2.04
C PHE A 156 21.15 2.81 1.37
N VAL A 157 21.50 2.52 0.10
CA VAL A 157 22.48 3.29 -0.68
C VAL A 157 22.03 4.73 -0.90
N GLN A 158 20.73 4.99 -1.15
CA GLN A 158 20.19 6.34 -1.24
C GLN A 158 20.37 7.13 0.07
N GLY A 159 20.15 6.47 1.22
CA GLY A 159 20.45 7.06 2.53
C GLY A 159 21.92 7.48 2.67
N ILE A 160 22.86 6.63 2.24
CA ILE A 160 24.30 6.95 2.25
C ILE A 160 24.62 8.10 1.29
N GLN A 161 24.04 8.11 0.09
CA GLN A 161 24.24 9.21 -0.88
C GLN A 161 23.77 10.54 -0.33
N PHE A 162 22.63 10.58 0.34
CA PHE A 162 22.13 11.76 1.02
C PHE A 162 23.14 12.29 2.06
N LEU A 163 23.74 11.41 2.86
CA LEU A 163 24.74 11.80 3.85
C LEU A 163 25.98 12.43 3.26
N VAL A 164 26.41 11.96 2.09
CA VAL A 164 27.54 12.53 1.35
C VAL A 164 27.15 13.87 0.76
N GLN A 165 25.96 14.00 0.18
CA GLN A 165 25.47 15.25 -0.44
C GLN A 165 25.28 16.37 0.59
N GLU A 166 24.74 16.03 1.76
CA GLU A 166 24.52 17.00 2.86
C GLU A 166 25.80 17.25 3.69
N GLY A 167 26.93 16.61 3.35
CA GLY A 167 28.21 16.83 4.00
C GLY A 167 28.37 16.16 5.37
N PHE A 168 27.46 15.29 5.78
CA PHE A 168 27.59 14.48 7.01
C PHE A 168 28.69 13.42 6.89
N MET A 169 28.96 12.96 5.69
CA MET A 169 30.07 12.04 5.39
C MET A 169 30.99 12.63 4.34
N LYS A 170 32.30 12.54 4.60
CA LYS A 170 33.33 12.91 3.63
C LYS A 170 34.05 11.66 3.15
N ILE A 171 34.04 11.45 1.86
CA ILE A 171 34.87 10.42 1.24
C ILE A 171 36.25 11.03 1.02
N THR A 172 37.23 10.62 1.84
CA THR A 172 38.65 10.98 1.64
C THR A 172 39.27 9.95 0.75
N ASN A 173 39.76 10.40 -0.41
CA ASN A 173 40.62 9.60 -1.28
C ASN A 173 42.04 9.56 -0.74
#